data_076ad6f29c19e35f1e38b2ec90e54394
#
_entry.id   076ad6f29c19e35f1e38b2ec90e54394
#
_cell.length_a   1.000
_cell.length_b   1.000
_cell.length_c   1.000
_cell.angle_alpha   90.00
_cell.angle_beta   90.00
_cell.angle_gamma   90.00
#
_symmetry.space_group_name_H-M   'P 1'
#
loop_
_entity.id
_entity.type
_entity.pdbx_description
1 polymer ?
#
loop_
_entity_poly.entity_id
_entity_poly.type
_entity_poly.pdbx_seq_one_letter_code
_entity_poly.pdbx_strand_id
1 'polypeptide(L)'
;LDYLKELEIDYLWITPVFISPMNDNGYDVADYYKINPQFGTMEDMDELIRECDNRGIGLMLDMVFNHTSTEHEWFRRALAGEKKYQDYYIFRDEPEDQIPTNWQSKFGGPAWEYVPSLKKWYLHLYDVTQADLNWENPEVRGELKKVIRFWKNKGIKGFRFDVINVISKPELFE
;
A
#
# COMPACT_ATOMS: atom_id res chain seq x y z
N LEU A 1 26.24 -3.75 5.60
CA LEU A 1 26.03 -4.95 4.74
C LEU A 1 27.09 -6.02 4.99
N ASP A 2 28.34 -5.66 5.28
CA ASP A 2 29.43 -6.64 5.46
C ASP A 2 29.15 -7.61 6.61
N TYR A 3 28.67 -7.11 7.75
CA TYR A 3 28.20 -7.95 8.86
C TYR A 3 27.09 -8.93 8.44
N LEU A 4 26.14 -8.51 7.60
CA LEU A 4 25.08 -9.38 7.09
C LEU A 4 25.65 -10.46 6.16
N LYS A 5 26.68 -10.12 5.37
CA LYS A 5 27.38 -11.09 4.55
C LYS A 5 28.12 -12.13 5.41
N GLU A 6 28.77 -11.70 6.48
CA GLU A 6 29.44 -12.58 7.43
C GLU A 6 28.46 -13.57 8.11
N LEU A 7 27.19 -13.14 8.27
CA LEU A 7 26.11 -14.01 8.75
C LEU A 7 25.57 -14.97 7.68
N GLU A 8 26.09 -14.92 6.45
CA GLU A 8 25.70 -15.77 5.33
C GLU A 8 24.21 -15.70 5.00
N ILE A 9 23.56 -14.50 5.15
CA ILE A 9 22.17 -14.35 4.75
C ILE A 9 22.03 -14.33 3.23
N ASP A 10 20.96 -14.95 2.70
CA ASP A 10 20.63 -14.95 1.29
C ASP A 10 19.80 -13.72 0.88
N TYR A 11 18.92 -13.26 1.76
CA TYR A 11 18.00 -12.16 1.50
C TYR A 11 17.94 -11.19 2.67
N LEU A 12 17.82 -9.90 2.32
CA LEU A 12 17.52 -8.81 3.25
C LEU A 12 16.14 -8.25 2.91
N TRP A 13 15.17 -8.43 3.80
CA TRP A 13 13.89 -7.74 3.72
C TRP A 13 13.94 -6.46 4.53
N ILE A 14 13.51 -5.36 3.92
CA ILE A 14 13.33 -4.07 4.61
C ILE A 14 11.84 -3.75 4.70
N THR A 15 11.43 -3.15 5.84
CA THR A 15 10.08 -2.64 6.03
C THR A 15 9.80 -1.48 5.05
N PRO A 16 8.55 -1.01 4.88
CA PRO A 16 8.22 -0.01 3.87
C PRO A 16 9.08 1.25 3.96
N VAL A 17 9.67 1.64 2.84
CA VAL A 17 10.54 2.83 2.70
C VAL A 17 9.98 3.87 1.72
N PHE A 18 8.79 3.64 1.19
CA PHE A 18 8.16 4.52 0.22
C PHE A 18 7.65 5.82 0.85
N ILE A 19 7.28 6.80 0.00
CA ILE A 19 6.63 8.02 0.48
C ILE A 19 5.39 7.64 1.31
N SER A 20 5.35 8.15 2.52
CA SER A 20 4.31 7.88 3.51
C SER A 20 4.20 9.04 4.48
N PRO A 21 2.99 9.43 4.94
CA PRO A 21 2.82 10.33 6.07
C PRO A 21 3.23 9.71 7.41
N MET A 22 3.61 8.41 7.43
CA MET A 22 4.11 7.69 8.61
C MET A 22 3.09 7.55 9.76
N ASN A 23 1.80 7.51 9.43
CA ASN A 23 0.76 7.25 10.43
C ASN A 23 0.79 5.80 10.93
N ASP A 24 1.31 4.89 10.10
CA ASP A 24 1.48 3.47 10.44
C ASP A 24 2.88 2.98 10.04
N ASN A 25 3.92 3.69 10.47
CA ASN A 25 5.34 3.32 10.29
C ASN A 25 5.72 2.99 8.82
N GLY A 26 5.06 3.64 7.85
CA GLY A 26 5.30 3.44 6.42
C GLY A 26 4.34 2.46 5.74
N TYR A 27 3.50 1.73 6.49
CA TYR A 27 2.47 0.85 5.92
C TYR A 27 1.27 1.63 5.34
N ASP A 28 1.24 2.94 5.46
CA ASP A 28 0.32 3.88 4.81
C ASP A 28 1.05 4.55 3.62
N VAL A 29 1.16 3.83 2.51
CA VAL A 29 1.92 4.26 1.33
C VAL A 29 1.18 5.33 0.54
N ALA A 30 1.85 6.48 0.29
CA ALA A 30 1.33 7.57 -0.52
C ALA A 30 1.90 7.61 -1.95
N ASP A 31 3.06 7.01 -2.19
CA ASP A 31 3.64 6.85 -3.53
C ASP A 31 4.57 5.63 -3.54
N TYR A 32 4.24 4.61 -4.35
CA TYR A 32 5.00 3.37 -4.46
C TYR A 32 6.29 3.48 -5.29
N TYR A 33 6.50 4.60 -5.97
CA TYR A 33 7.61 4.77 -6.92
C TYR A 33 8.74 5.65 -6.39
N LYS A 34 8.60 6.18 -5.17
CA LYS A 34 9.56 7.09 -4.57
C LYS A 34 9.92 6.67 -3.15
N ILE A 35 11.16 6.95 -2.78
CA ILE A 35 11.65 6.71 -1.42
C ILE A 35 11.28 7.89 -0.53
N ASN A 36 10.86 7.59 0.71
CA ASN A 36 10.60 8.60 1.72
C ASN A 36 11.90 9.35 2.05
N PRO A 37 11.94 10.69 1.94
CA PRO A 37 13.14 11.48 2.23
C PRO A 37 13.73 11.24 3.63
N GLN A 38 12.92 10.75 4.58
CA GLN A 38 13.38 10.39 5.91
C GLN A 38 14.40 9.24 5.88
N PHE A 39 14.34 8.37 4.86
CA PHE A 39 15.23 7.21 4.72
C PHE A 39 16.33 7.40 3.68
N GLY A 40 16.18 8.38 2.80
CA GLY A 40 17.14 8.68 1.74
C GLY A 40 16.47 9.04 0.43
N THR A 41 17.24 8.89 -0.64
CA THR A 41 16.84 9.22 -2.01
C THR A 41 16.66 7.96 -2.86
N MET A 42 16.24 8.14 -4.11
CA MET A 42 16.20 7.04 -5.07
C MET A 42 17.62 6.56 -5.43
N GLU A 43 18.58 7.47 -5.46
CA GLU A 43 20.02 7.16 -5.69
C GLU A 43 20.58 6.30 -4.54
N ASP A 44 20.20 6.60 -3.29
CA ASP A 44 20.58 5.78 -2.14
C ASP A 44 19.99 4.37 -2.24
N MET A 45 18.75 4.25 -2.72
CA MET A 45 18.12 2.95 -2.95
C MET A 45 18.83 2.18 -4.08
N ASP A 46 19.17 2.83 -5.17
CA ASP A 46 19.92 2.22 -6.28
C ASP A 46 21.32 1.76 -5.80
N GLU A 47 21.97 2.51 -4.91
CA GLU A 47 23.22 2.11 -4.26
C GLU A 47 23.01 0.88 -3.37
N LEU A 48 21.97 0.88 -2.53
CA LEU A 48 21.67 -0.26 -1.65
C LEU A 48 21.43 -1.54 -2.45
N ILE A 49 20.66 -1.46 -3.55
CA ILE A 49 20.40 -2.61 -4.44
C ILE A 49 21.73 -3.15 -5.00
N ARG A 50 22.59 -2.27 -5.52
CA ARG A 50 23.90 -2.63 -6.09
C ARG A 50 24.82 -3.25 -5.03
N GLU A 51 24.89 -2.65 -3.86
CA GLU A 51 25.77 -3.11 -2.78
C GLU A 51 25.31 -4.44 -2.16
N CYS A 52 23.99 -4.71 -2.14
CA CYS A 52 23.46 -6.02 -1.78
C CYS A 52 23.83 -7.06 -2.84
N ASP A 53 23.62 -6.75 -4.12
CA ASP A 53 23.92 -7.66 -5.24
C ASP A 53 25.42 -8.02 -5.29
N ASN A 54 26.32 -7.04 -5.08
CA ASN A 54 27.77 -7.24 -5.00
C ASN A 54 28.18 -8.22 -3.88
N ARG A 55 27.37 -8.37 -2.85
CA ARG A 55 27.61 -9.26 -1.71
C ARG A 55 26.86 -10.60 -1.81
N GLY A 56 26.10 -10.80 -2.90
CA GLY A 56 25.25 -11.97 -3.09
C GLY A 56 24.01 -11.98 -2.19
N ILE A 57 23.57 -10.80 -1.70
CA ILE A 57 22.38 -10.64 -0.86
C ILE A 57 21.23 -10.12 -1.75
N GLY A 58 20.13 -10.86 -1.80
CA GLY A 58 18.91 -10.41 -2.49
C GLY A 58 18.15 -9.38 -1.66
N LEU A 59 17.97 -8.16 -2.17
CA LEU A 59 17.13 -7.17 -1.50
C LEU A 59 15.65 -7.44 -1.77
N MET A 60 14.84 -7.47 -0.70
CA MET A 60 13.38 -7.64 -0.75
C MET A 60 12.68 -6.40 -0.22
N LEU A 61 11.66 -5.94 -0.94
CA LEU A 61 10.80 -4.84 -0.52
C LEU A 61 9.47 -5.35 0.06
N ASP A 62 8.94 -4.56 0.99
CA ASP A 62 7.61 -4.76 1.55
C ASP A 62 6.57 -4.08 0.65
N MET A 63 5.61 -4.86 0.15
CA MET A 63 4.53 -4.38 -0.70
C MET A 63 3.20 -4.38 0.06
N VAL A 64 2.73 -3.19 0.37
CA VAL A 64 1.46 -2.96 1.06
C VAL A 64 0.39 -2.72 0.00
N PHE A 65 -0.28 -3.78 -0.42
CA PHE A 65 -1.22 -3.74 -1.56
C PHE A 65 -2.68 -3.93 -1.18
N ASN A 66 -2.98 -4.14 0.11
CA ASN A 66 -4.38 -4.15 0.57
C ASN A 66 -4.99 -2.75 0.53
N HIS A 67 -4.22 -1.72 0.83
CA HIS A 67 -4.67 -0.35 0.99
C HIS A 67 -3.59 0.64 0.55
N THR A 68 -3.96 1.90 0.39
CA THR A 68 -3.01 3.03 0.29
C THR A 68 -3.25 4.00 1.43
N SER A 69 -2.29 4.92 1.65
CA SER A 69 -2.58 6.12 2.43
C SER A 69 -3.74 6.90 1.81
N THR A 70 -4.54 7.56 2.64
CA THR A 70 -5.52 8.55 2.17
C THR A 70 -4.85 9.78 1.54
N GLU A 71 -3.54 9.93 1.70
CA GLU A 71 -2.74 10.94 1.00
C GLU A 71 -2.22 10.49 -0.36
N HIS A 72 -2.42 9.24 -0.75
CA HIS A 72 -2.08 8.75 -2.09
C HIS A 72 -2.86 9.53 -3.16
N GLU A 73 -2.23 9.84 -4.28
CA GLU A 73 -2.86 10.62 -5.36
C GLU A 73 -4.18 9.98 -5.85
N TRP A 74 -4.25 8.66 -5.94
CA TRP A 74 -5.47 7.97 -6.33
C TRP A 74 -6.64 8.29 -5.38
N PHE A 75 -6.40 8.28 -4.06
CA PHE A 75 -7.45 8.57 -3.09
C PHE A 75 -7.83 10.06 -3.10
N ARG A 76 -6.86 10.96 -3.23
CA ARG A 76 -7.13 12.39 -3.38
C ARG A 76 -8.00 12.68 -4.59
N ARG A 77 -7.74 12.01 -5.71
CA ARG A 77 -8.56 12.13 -6.93
C ARG A 77 -9.94 11.50 -6.76
N ALA A 78 -10.07 10.41 -6.03
CA ALA A 78 -11.35 9.84 -5.63
C ALA A 78 -12.17 10.84 -4.82
N LEU A 79 -11.55 11.50 -3.82
CA LEU A 79 -12.19 12.55 -3.03
C LEU A 79 -12.57 13.78 -3.85
N ALA A 80 -11.82 14.09 -4.91
CA ALA A 80 -12.16 15.15 -5.87
C ALA A 80 -13.33 14.81 -6.80
N GLY A 81 -13.91 13.61 -6.68
CA GLY A 81 -15.08 13.19 -7.44
C GLY A 81 -14.77 12.41 -8.72
N GLU A 82 -13.51 12.10 -9.00
CA GLU A 82 -13.14 11.33 -10.18
C GLU A 82 -13.57 9.86 -10.07
N LYS A 83 -14.62 9.50 -10.82
CA LYS A 83 -15.25 8.16 -10.77
C LYS A 83 -14.24 7.02 -10.96
N LYS A 84 -13.30 7.17 -11.89
CA LYS A 84 -12.24 6.19 -12.12
C LYS A 84 -11.50 5.83 -10.83
N TYR A 85 -11.13 6.83 -10.04
CA TYR A 85 -10.37 6.62 -8.81
C TYR A 85 -11.24 6.25 -7.62
N GLN A 86 -12.52 6.62 -7.64
CA GLN A 86 -13.49 6.06 -6.69
C GLN A 86 -13.59 4.53 -6.87
N ASP A 87 -13.56 4.05 -8.11
CA ASP A 87 -13.59 2.61 -8.42
C ASP A 87 -12.28 1.86 -8.05
N TYR A 88 -11.21 2.59 -7.72
CA TYR A 88 -9.97 2.00 -7.19
C TYR A 88 -10.10 1.57 -5.73
N TYR A 89 -11.05 2.12 -5.00
CA TYR A 89 -11.31 1.85 -3.59
C TYR A 89 -12.69 1.26 -3.39
N ILE A 90 -12.98 0.82 -2.18
CA ILE A 90 -14.28 0.27 -1.83
C ILE A 90 -15.12 1.37 -1.19
N PHE A 91 -15.98 1.98 -1.99
CA PHE A 91 -16.94 2.98 -1.55
C PHE A 91 -18.36 2.41 -1.49
N ARG A 92 -19.20 2.97 -0.62
CA ARG A 92 -20.64 2.66 -0.47
C ARG A 92 -21.44 3.96 -0.40
N ASP A 93 -22.69 3.89 -0.91
CA ASP A 93 -23.60 5.05 -1.05
C ASP A 93 -24.65 5.14 0.06
N GLU A 94 -24.52 4.35 1.14
CA GLU A 94 -25.45 4.39 2.27
C GLU A 94 -25.49 5.77 2.92
N PRO A 95 -26.67 6.22 3.45
CA PRO A 95 -26.80 7.48 4.18
C PRO A 95 -25.83 7.58 5.35
N GLU A 96 -25.48 8.80 5.77
CA GLU A 96 -24.53 9.08 6.86
C GLU A 96 -24.90 8.40 8.18
N ASP A 97 -26.16 8.23 8.45
CA ASP A 97 -26.68 7.57 9.66
C ASP A 97 -26.77 6.05 9.54
N GLN A 98 -26.34 5.49 8.40
CA GLN A 98 -26.40 4.06 8.11
C GLN A 98 -25.03 3.52 7.69
N ILE A 99 -24.31 2.96 8.65
CA ILE A 99 -23.01 2.33 8.37
C ILE A 99 -23.21 1.10 7.45
N PRO A 100 -22.40 0.94 6.38
CA PRO A 100 -22.64 -0.10 5.36
C PRO A 100 -22.64 -1.54 5.86
N THR A 101 -21.77 -1.87 6.79
CA THR A 101 -21.70 -3.20 7.42
C THR A 101 -21.26 -3.08 8.89
N ASN A 102 -21.38 -4.16 9.64
CA ASN A 102 -20.90 -4.24 11.03
C ASN A 102 -19.38 -4.57 11.14
N TRP A 103 -18.64 -4.48 10.04
CA TRP A 103 -17.22 -4.78 10.06
C TRP A 103 -16.46 -3.78 10.92
N GLN A 104 -15.42 -4.31 11.58
CA GLN A 104 -14.55 -3.52 12.44
C GLN A 104 -13.13 -3.48 11.90
N SER A 105 -12.49 -2.34 12.10
CA SER A 105 -11.08 -2.17 11.83
C SER A 105 -10.24 -3.08 12.72
N LYS A 106 -9.11 -3.57 12.20
CA LYS A 106 -8.12 -4.32 12.96
C LYS A 106 -7.49 -3.49 14.09
N PHE A 107 -7.57 -2.16 13.98
CA PHE A 107 -7.09 -1.22 15.00
C PHE A 107 -8.20 -0.75 15.95
N GLY A 108 -9.41 -1.28 15.78
CA GLY A 108 -10.57 -0.96 16.60
C GLY A 108 -11.51 0.06 15.96
N GLY A 109 -12.77 0.01 16.40
CA GLY A 109 -13.83 0.84 15.84
C GLY A 109 -14.36 0.33 14.49
N PRO A 110 -15.32 1.06 13.88
CA PRO A 110 -15.87 0.70 12.57
C PRO A 110 -14.80 0.64 11.48
N ALA A 111 -15.01 -0.25 10.50
CA ALA A 111 -14.15 -0.35 9.31
C ALA A 111 -14.57 0.61 8.18
N TRP A 112 -15.53 1.49 8.44
CA TRP A 112 -16.07 2.43 7.48
C TRP A 112 -15.97 3.86 7.99
N GLU A 113 -15.54 4.77 7.12
CA GLU A 113 -15.49 6.21 7.37
C GLU A 113 -16.33 6.96 6.35
N TYR A 114 -17.17 7.89 6.83
CA TYR A 114 -18.04 8.69 5.97
C TYR A 114 -17.30 9.92 5.43
N VAL A 115 -17.46 10.17 4.13
CA VAL A 115 -16.92 11.35 3.45
C VAL A 115 -18.08 12.29 3.09
N PRO A 116 -18.32 13.35 3.88
CA PRO A 116 -19.48 14.24 3.67
C PRO A 116 -19.53 14.90 2.28
N SER A 117 -18.37 15.26 1.74
CA SER A 117 -18.26 15.90 0.41
C SER A 117 -18.71 15.00 -0.73
N LEU A 118 -18.56 13.70 -0.60
CA LEU A 118 -18.96 12.69 -1.59
C LEU A 118 -20.31 12.05 -1.25
N LYS A 119 -20.77 12.19 0.00
CA LYS A 119 -21.91 11.46 0.57
C LYS A 119 -21.73 9.94 0.42
N LYS A 120 -20.54 9.45 0.71
CA LYS A 120 -20.13 8.05 0.58
C LYS A 120 -19.30 7.60 1.77
N TRP A 121 -19.34 6.30 2.04
CA TRP A 121 -18.45 5.63 2.96
C TRP A 121 -17.30 4.99 2.21
N TYR A 122 -16.07 4.98 2.79
CA TYR A 122 -14.99 4.12 2.28
C TYR A 122 -14.57 3.11 3.33
N LEU A 123 -14.12 1.95 2.86
CA LEU A 123 -13.63 0.87 3.71
C LEU A 123 -12.19 1.12 4.14
N HIS A 124 -11.89 0.88 5.41
CA HIS A 124 -10.52 0.81 5.95
C HIS A 124 -10.42 -0.34 6.96
N LEU A 125 -9.87 -1.48 6.55
CA LEU A 125 -9.68 -2.61 7.48
C LEU A 125 -8.63 -2.33 8.55
N TYR A 126 -7.76 -1.34 8.32
CA TYR A 126 -6.72 -0.90 9.25
C TYR A 126 -7.01 0.51 9.74
N ASP A 127 -6.04 1.40 9.72
CA ASP A 127 -6.28 2.77 10.18
C ASP A 127 -7.22 3.54 9.25
N VAL A 128 -7.93 4.54 9.79
CA VAL A 128 -8.79 5.44 9.00
C VAL A 128 -8.01 6.15 7.89
N THR A 129 -6.71 6.33 8.05
CA THR A 129 -5.81 6.91 7.04
C THR A 129 -5.33 5.92 5.99
N GLN A 130 -5.85 4.68 5.98
CA GLN A 130 -5.46 3.59 5.08
C GLN A 130 -6.70 3.04 4.36
N ALA A 131 -7.02 3.63 3.19
CA ALA A 131 -8.20 3.24 2.41
C ALA A 131 -7.96 1.93 1.65
N ASP A 132 -8.87 0.96 1.79
CA ASP A 132 -8.77 -0.36 1.16
C ASP A 132 -8.97 -0.29 -0.36
N LEU A 133 -8.05 -0.92 -1.10
CA LEU A 133 -8.11 -1.02 -2.56
C LEU A 133 -9.15 -2.06 -3.01
N ASN A 134 -9.83 -1.75 -4.10
CA ASN A 134 -10.76 -2.65 -4.77
C ASN A 134 -10.02 -3.60 -5.73
N TRP A 135 -9.67 -4.79 -5.25
CA TRP A 135 -8.96 -5.80 -6.04
C TRP A 135 -9.82 -6.45 -7.14
N GLU A 136 -11.16 -6.29 -7.08
CA GLU A 136 -12.05 -6.72 -8.17
C GLU A 136 -11.84 -5.86 -9.42
N ASN A 137 -11.37 -4.62 -9.25
CA ASN A 137 -11.07 -3.74 -10.37
C ASN A 137 -9.78 -4.18 -11.09
N PRO A 138 -9.84 -4.57 -12.39
CA PRO A 138 -8.66 -5.00 -13.13
C PRO A 138 -7.64 -3.87 -13.35
N GLU A 139 -8.06 -2.60 -13.34
CA GLU A 139 -7.13 -1.47 -13.44
C GLU A 139 -6.26 -1.38 -12.19
N VAL A 140 -6.81 -1.59 -11.00
CA VAL A 140 -6.05 -1.64 -9.74
C VAL A 140 -4.98 -2.74 -9.83
N ARG A 141 -5.37 -3.95 -10.22
CA ARG A 141 -4.41 -5.05 -10.42
C ARG A 141 -3.34 -4.70 -11.45
N GLY A 142 -3.71 -3.96 -12.50
CA GLY A 142 -2.80 -3.47 -13.52
C GLY A 142 -1.76 -2.48 -12.95
N GLU A 143 -2.21 -1.51 -12.14
CA GLU A 143 -1.33 -0.53 -11.51
C GLU A 143 -0.35 -1.20 -10.53
N LEU A 144 -0.81 -2.13 -9.71
CA LEU A 144 0.05 -2.84 -8.76
C LEU A 144 1.08 -3.73 -9.47
N LYS A 145 0.73 -4.35 -10.61
CA LYS A 145 1.69 -5.05 -11.46
C LYS A 145 2.77 -4.13 -12.02
N LYS A 146 2.44 -2.87 -12.35
CA LYS A 146 3.43 -1.88 -12.80
C LYS A 146 4.42 -1.54 -11.68
N VAL A 147 3.96 -1.40 -10.44
CA VAL A 147 4.81 -1.19 -9.27
C VAL A 147 5.82 -2.33 -9.13
N ILE A 148 5.37 -3.59 -9.18
CA ILE A 148 6.25 -4.77 -9.11
C ILE A 148 7.29 -4.76 -10.23
N ARG A 149 6.87 -4.50 -11.46
CA ARG A 149 7.79 -4.44 -12.62
C ARG A 149 8.84 -3.34 -12.48
N PHE A 150 8.43 -2.17 -12.00
CA PHE A 150 9.33 -1.04 -11.76
C PHE A 150 10.48 -1.44 -10.82
N TRP A 151 10.15 -1.99 -9.66
CA TRP A 151 11.15 -2.37 -8.67
C TRP A 151 11.97 -3.59 -9.09
N LYS A 152 11.34 -4.57 -9.74
CA LYS A 152 12.06 -5.70 -10.33
C LYS A 152 13.10 -5.22 -11.35
N ASN A 153 12.75 -4.27 -12.22
CA ASN A 153 13.66 -3.72 -13.23
C ASN A 153 14.80 -2.91 -12.60
N LYS A 154 14.62 -2.36 -11.39
CA LYS A 154 15.69 -1.73 -10.62
C LYS A 154 16.66 -2.72 -9.97
N GLY A 155 16.32 -4.00 -9.93
CA GLY A 155 17.18 -5.05 -9.37
C GLY A 155 16.70 -5.66 -8.06
N ILE A 156 15.50 -5.31 -7.58
CA ILE A 156 14.90 -5.97 -6.43
C ILE A 156 14.69 -7.46 -6.72
N LYS A 157 15.08 -8.32 -5.79
CA LYS A 157 15.12 -9.78 -5.96
C LYS A 157 13.91 -10.49 -5.35
N GLY A 158 13.17 -9.82 -4.47
CA GLY A 158 12.00 -10.41 -3.82
C GLY A 158 11.03 -9.37 -3.29
N PHE A 159 9.83 -9.83 -2.97
CA PHE A 159 8.77 -9.01 -2.41
C PHE A 159 8.11 -9.75 -1.25
N ARG A 160 7.93 -9.05 -0.14
CA ARG A 160 7.05 -9.49 0.94
C ARG A 160 5.73 -8.76 0.77
N PHE A 161 4.64 -9.50 0.63
CA PHE A 161 3.31 -8.91 0.50
C PHE A 161 2.64 -8.83 1.87
N ASP A 162 2.45 -7.61 2.36
CA ASP A 162 1.78 -7.37 3.62
C ASP A 162 0.29 -7.69 3.51
N VAL A 163 -0.24 -8.37 4.54
CA VAL A 163 -1.67 -8.69 4.72
C VAL A 163 -2.38 -9.18 3.45
N ILE A 164 -1.68 -9.90 2.59
CA ILE A 164 -2.17 -10.36 1.28
C ILE A 164 -3.41 -11.27 1.39
N ASN A 165 -3.64 -11.86 2.54
CA ASN A 165 -4.79 -12.72 2.83
C ASN A 165 -6.11 -11.97 2.96
N VAL A 166 -6.11 -10.64 3.02
CA VAL A 166 -7.33 -9.81 3.18
C VAL A 166 -7.66 -8.93 1.98
N ILE A 167 -6.92 -9.04 0.88
CA ILE A 167 -7.16 -8.24 -0.32
C ILE A 167 -8.46 -8.60 -1.04
N SER A 168 -8.89 -9.87 -0.96
CA SER A 168 -10.18 -10.33 -1.47
C SER A 168 -11.24 -10.22 -0.38
N LYS A 169 -12.37 -9.64 -0.74
CA LYS A 169 -13.49 -9.35 0.18
C LYS A 169 -14.82 -9.73 -0.50
N PRO A 170 -15.00 -11.02 -0.86
CA PRO A 170 -16.17 -11.45 -1.62
C PRO A 170 -17.48 -11.10 -0.91
N GLU A 171 -17.53 -11.15 0.42
CA GLU A 171 -18.71 -10.85 1.22
C GLU A 171 -19.24 -9.42 1.05
N LEU A 172 -18.46 -8.52 0.48
CA LEU A 172 -18.91 -7.16 0.18
C LEU A 172 -19.54 -7.03 -1.21
N PHE A 173 -19.43 -8.06 -2.04
CA PHE A 173 -19.86 -8.03 -3.44
C PHE A 173 -20.92 -9.09 -3.77
N GLU A 174 -21.23 -9.98 -2.81
CA GLU A 174 -22.31 -10.97 -2.85
C GLU A 174 -23.56 -10.43 -2.12
#